data_95f3f63dc811e35976fcaddc8f676802
#
_entry.id   95f3f63dc811e35976fcaddc8f676802
#
_cell.length_a   1.000
_cell.length_b   1.000
_cell.length_c   1.000
_cell.angle_alpha   90.00
_cell.angle_beta   90.00
_cell.angle_gamma   90.00
#
_symmetry.space_group_name_H-M   'P 1'
#
loop_
_entity.id
_entity.type
_entity.pdbx_description
1 polymer ?
#
loop_
_entity_poly.entity_id
_entity_poly.type
_entity_poly.pdbx_seq_one_letter_code
_entity_poly.pdbx_strand_id
1 'polypeptide(L)'
;MVIAIDGPAGAGKSTVARRVAEAVGFSYLDSGAMYRCVALAALREGVDVDDGEALGELAWSLDIGFEGGSVRLDGRPVGGEIRSPEVTVAASHVSVHPQVRQAMVKRQRELIATG
;
A
#
# COMPACT_ATOMS: atom_id res chain seq x y z
N MET A 1 -13.36 -13.91 -4.03
CA MET A 1 -12.36 -14.19 -2.99
C MET A 1 -11.31 -13.10 -2.96
N VAL A 2 -11.01 -12.61 -1.80
CA VAL A 2 -9.99 -11.59 -1.61
C VAL A 2 -8.69 -12.24 -1.18
N ILE A 3 -7.60 -11.93 -1.88
CA ILE A 3 -6.28 -12.42 -1.52
C ILE A 3 -5.41 -11.22 -1.22
N ALA A 4 -5.22 -10.95 0.05
CA ALA A 4 -4.30 -9.93 0.52
C ALA A 4 -3.07 -10.63 1.09
N ILE A 5 -1.91 -10.31 0.57
CA ILE A 5 -0.66 -10.88 1.02
C ILE A 5 0.06 -9.83 1.85
N ASP A 6 -0.07 -9.94 3.14
CA ASP A 6 0.71 -9.12 4.06
C ASP A 6 1.36 -10.04 5.09
N GLY A 7 2.33 -9.56 5.77
CA GLY A 7 2.97 -10.29 6.82
C GLY A 7 4.08 -11.21 6.35
N PRO A 8 4.59 -12.03 7.28
CA PRO A 8 5.83 -12.79 7.10
C PRO A 8 5.63 -14.02 6.25
N ALA A 9 5.18 -13.84 5.04
CA ALA A 9 5.07 -14.95 4.12
C ALA A 9 6.45 -15.33 3.60
N GLY A 10 6.73 -16.60 3.48
CA GLY A 10 7.91 -17.05 2.77
C GLY A 10 7.81 -16.65 1.30
N ALA A 11 8.95 -16.60 0.63
CA ALA A 11 9.01 -16.17 -0.77
C ALA A 11 8.05 -16.95 -1.67
N GLY A 12 7.90 -18.25 -1.44
CA GLY A 12 7.00 -19.07 -2.23
C GLY A 12 5.53 -18.74 -2.02
N LYS A 13 5.17 -18.22 -0.84
CA LYS A 13 3.80 -17.88 -0.50
C LYS A 13 3.27 -16.75 -1.36
N SER A 14 4.02 -15.67 -1.50
CA SER A 14 3.64 -14.53 -2.34
C SER A 14 3.47 -14.94 -3.79
N THR A 15 4.37 -15.77 -4.30
CA THR A 15 4.31 -16.24 -5.67
C THR A 15 3.07 -17.09 -5.92
N VAL A 16 2.75 -18.00 -5.00
CA VAL A 16 1.58 -18.86 -5.12
C VAL A 16 0.30 -18.03 -5.08
N ALA A 17 0.19 -17.10 -4.15
CA ALA A 17 -1.00 -16.25 -4.03
C ALA A 17 -1.19 -15.39 -5.27
N ARG A 18 -0.12 -14.88 -5.85
CA ARG A 18 -0.18 -14.11 -7.07
C ARG A 18 -0.73 -14.93 -8.23
N ARG A 19 -0.27 -16.16 -8.39
CA ARG A 19 -0.74 -17.06 -9.44
C ARG A 19 -2.21 -17.42 -9.26
N VAL A 20 -2.63 -17.66 -8.02
CA VAL A 20 -4.02 -17.95 -7.72
C VAL A 20 -4.90 -16.75 -8.08
N ALA A 21 -4.48 -15.55 -7.71
CA ALA A 21 -5.22 -14.34 -8.03
C ALA A 21 -5.37 -14.15 -9.54
N GLU A 22 -4.32 -14.39 -10.30
CA GLU A 22 -4.36 -14.32 -11.77
C GLU A 22 -5.29 -15.36 -12.35
N ALA A 23 -5.23 -16.58 -11.84
CA ALA A 23 -6.04 -17.69 -12.34
C ALA A 23 -7.54 -17.45 -12.14
N VAL A 24 -7.93 -16.75 -11.07
CA VAL A 24 -9.34 -16.46 -10.79
C VAL A 24 -9.76 -15.06 -11.23
N GLY A 25 -8.87 -14.33 -11.87
CA GLY A 25 -9.18 -12.99 -12.38
C GLY A 25 -9.10 -11.87 -11.35
N PHE A 26 -8.50 -12.11 -10.20
CA PHE A 26 -8.27 -11.08 -9.20
C PHE A 26 -6.91 -10.43 -9.37
N SER A 27 -6.83 -9.16 -9.01
CA SER A 27 -5.56 -8.44 -9.01
C SER A 27 -4.75 -8.79 -7.76
N TYR A 28 -3.45 -8.95 -7.93
CA TYR A 28 -2.53 -9.05 -6.81
C TYR A 28 -2.29 -7.65 -6.23
N LEU A 29 -2.52 -7.49 -4.94
CA LEU A 29 -2.30 -6.22 -4.26
C LEU A 29 -1.09 -6.32 -3.35
N ASP A 30 -0.14 -5.42 -3.56
CA ASP A 30 1.04 -5.30 -2.71
C ASP A 30 0.75 -4.29 -1.60
N SER A 31 0.40 -4.79 -0.43
CA SER A 31 0.08 -3.95 0.71
C SER A 31 1.28 -3.13 1.18
N GLY A 32 2.48 -3.70 1.06
CA GLY A 32 3.71 -2.98 1.38
C GLY A 32 3.87 -1.74 0.52
N ALA A 33 3.59 -1.83 -0.78
CA ALA A 33 3.63 -0.68 -1.67
C ALA A 33 2.61 0.38 -1.26
N MET A 34 1.44 -0.01 -0.79
CA MET A 34 0.42 0.94 -0.32
C MET A 34 0.91 1.73 0.89
N TYR A 35 1.50 1.07 1.88
CA TYR A 35 2.07 1.77 3.04
C TYR A 35 3.22 2.68 2.64
N ARG A 36 4.02 2.29 1.66
CA ARG A 36 5.09 3.13 1.15
C ARG A 36 4.55 4.38 0.45
N CYS A 37 3.40 4.30 -0.20
CA CYS A 37 2.75 5.46 -0.76
C CYS A 37 2.35 6.46 0.33
N VAL A 38 1.81 5.98 1.44
CA VAL A 38 1.49 6.84 2.58
C VAL A 38 2.76 7.50 3.12
N ALA A 39 3.83 6.73 3.26
CA ALA A 39 5.12 7.24 3.73
C ALA A 39 5.66 8.31 2.78
N LEU A 40 5.61 8.08 1.49
CA LEU A 40 6.06 9.05 0.49
C LEU A 40 5.26 10.35 0.59
N ALA A 41 3.94 10.25 0.69
CA ALA A 41 3.09 11.42 0.82
C ALA A 41 3.39 12.19 2.11
N ALA A 42 3.59 11.48 3.21
CA ALA A 42 3.95 12.11 4.49
C ALA A 42 5.25 12.88 4.40
N LEU A 43 6.26 12.31 3.75
CA LEU A 43 7.53 12.99 3.56
C LEU A 43 7.39 14.24 2.68
N ARG A 44 6.59 14.15 1.61
CA ARG A 44 6.37 15.28 0.70
C ARG A 44 5.61 16.41 1.36
N GLU A 45 4.64 16.09 2.20
CA GLU A 45 3.79 17.09 2.85
C GLU A 45 4.26 17.49 4.24
N GLY A 46 5.36 16.92 4.70
CA GLY A 46 5.92 17.25 6.01
C GLY A 46 5.08 16.77 7.18
N VAL A 47 4.34 15.69 7.00
CA VAL A 47 3.55 15.08 8.07
C VAL A 47 4.46 14.21 8.93
N ASP A 48 4.35 14.36 10.26
CA ASP A 48 5.14 13.60 11.20
C ASP A 48 4.75 12.11 11.15
N VAL A 49 5.71 11.24 10.90
CA VAL A 49 5.47 9.80 10.81
C VAL A 49 5.08 9.14 12.14
N ASP A 50 5.18 9.88 13.23
CA ASP A 50 4.75 9.43 14.55
C ASP A 50 3.37 9.98 14.94
N ASP A 51 2.77 10.82 14.11
CA ASP A 51 1.44 11.38 14.34
C ASP A 51 0.38 10.53 13.64
N GLY A 52 -0.15 9.54 14.36
CA GLY A 52 -1.11 8.61 13.81
C GLY A 52 -2.40 9.24 13.33
N GLU A 53 -2.87 10.30 13.99
CA GLU A 53 -4.09 11.00 13.58
C GLU A 53 -3.90 11.71 12.25
N ALA A 54 -2.84 12.49 12.13
CA ALA A 54 -2.52 13.20 10.89
C ALA A 54 -2.25 12.23 9.74
N LEU A 55 -1.53 11.15 10.02
CA LEU A 55 -1.24 10.13 9.01
C LEU A 55 -2.51 9.39 8.57
N GLY A 56 -3.43 9.15 9.48
CA GLY A 56 -4.70 8.55 9.17
C GLY A 56 -5.51 9.41 8.22
N GLU A 57 -5.62 10.69 8.51
CA GLU A 57 -6.30 11.64 7.63
C GLU A 57 -5.64 11.70 6.25
N LEU A 58 -4.32 11.75 6.22
CA LEU A 58 -3.57 11.73 4.97
C LEU A 58 -3.86 10.47 4.17
N ALA A 59 -3.79 9.31 4.83
CA ALA A 59 -4.01 8.03 4.18
C ALA A 59 -5.41 7.92 3.56
N TRP A 60 -6.43 8.43 4.23
CA TRP A 60 -7.79 8.45 3.71
C TRP A 60 -7.93 9.33 2.47
N SER A 61 -7.14 10.39 2.35
CA SER A 61 -7.21 11.33 1.24
C SER A 61 -6.46 10.87 -0.01
N LEU A 62 -5.58 9.87 0.12
CA LEU A 62 -4.74 9.43 -1.00
C LEU A 62 -5.51 8.50 -1.93
N ASP A 63 -5.28 8.68 -3.22
CA ASP A 63 -5.76 7.76 -4.25
C ASP A 63 -4.62 6.83 -4.65
N ILE A 64 -4.62 5.64 -4.09
CA ILE A 64 -3.61 4.62 -4.36
C ILE A 64 -4.22 3.58 -5.29
N GLY A 65 -3.58 3.36 -6.43
CA GLY A 65 -4.05 2.40 -7.40
C GLY A 65 -2.92 1.57 -7.97
N PHE A 66 -3.30 0.53 -8.70
CA PHE A 66 -2.35 -0.35 -9.39
C PHE A 66 -2.80 -0.46 -10.85
N GLU A 67 -1.86 -0.31 -11.75
CA GLU A 67 -2.13 -0.41 -13.18
C GLU A 67 -0.94 -1.07 -13.86
N GLY A 68 -1.19 -2.18 -14.54
CA GLY A 68 -0.15 -2.90 -15.26
C GLY A 68 1.01 -3.35 -14.37
N GLY A 69 0.75 -3.67 -13.11
CA GLY A 69 1.78 -4.06 -12.14
C GLY A 69 2.51 -2.88 -11.50
N SER A 70 2.16 -1.66 -11.85
CA SER A 70 2.75 -0.44 -11.29
C SER A 70 1.82 0.17 -10.24
N VAL A 71 2.41 0.66 -9.14
CA VAL A 71 1.64 1.39 -8.14
C VAL A 71 1.57 2.87 -8.54
N ARG A 72 0.38 3.44 -8.36
CA ARG A 72 0.13 4.86 -8.65
C ARG A 72 -0.35 5.56 -7.39
N LEU A 73 0.11 6.77 -7.20
CA LEU A 73 -0.33 7.64 -6.11
C LEU A 73 -0.89 8.91 -6.74
N ASP A 74 -2.19 9.15 -6.51
CA ASP A 74 -2.91 10.29 -7.08
C ASP A 74 -2.73 10.39 -8.61
N GLY A 75 -2.79 9.22 -9.27
CA GLY A 75 -2.70 9.12 -10.72
C GLY A 75 -1.29 9.11 -11.30
N ARG A 76 -0.25 9.18 -10.47
CA ARG A 76 1.14 9.21 -10.92
C ARG A 76 1.88 7.94 -10.52
N PRO A 77 2.67 7.35 -11.43
CA PRO A 77 3.48 6.18 -11.08
C PRO A 77 4.57 6.59 -10.09
N VAL A 78 4.70 5.84 -9.00
CA VAL A 78 5.67 6.14 -7.93
C VAL A 78 6.54 4.94 -7.59
N GLY A 79 6.59 3.93 -8.45
CA GLY A 79 7.31 2.68 -8.18
C GLY A 79 8.78 2.86 -7.81
N GLY A 80 9.46 3.81 -8.44
CA GLY A 80 10.86 4.11 -8.11
C GLY A 80 11.00 4.87 -6.80
N GLU A 81 10.15 5.87 -6.61
CA GLU A 81 10.22 6.77 -5.46
C GLU A 81 9.93 6.07 -4.13
N ILE A 82 9.00 5.12 -4.13
CA ILE A 82 8.67 4.39 -2.90
C ILE A 82 9.75 3.40 -2.48
N ARG A 83 10.77 3.19 -3.31
CA ARG A 83 11.89 2.30 -2.99
C ARG A 83 13.08 3.03 -2.39
N SER A 84 13.01 4.34 -2.24
CA SER A 84 14.10 5.12 -1.65
C SER A 84 14.32 4.73 -0.19
N PRO A 85 15.56 4.89 0.33
CA PRO A 85 15.84 4.60 1.75
C PRO A 85 14.97 5.41 2.69
N GLU A 86 14.71 6.66 2.39
CA GLU A 86 13.88 7.54 3.21
C GLU A 86 12.45 7.02 3.31
N VAL A 87 11.87 6.59 2.20
CA VAL A 87 10.53 6.02 2.19
C VAL A 87 10.50 4.68 2.92
N THR A 88 11.54 3.87 2.78
CA THR A 88 11.63 2.58 3.47
C THR A 88 11.58 2.77 4.98
N VAL A 89 12.36 3.72 5.50
CA VAL A 89 12.36 4.03 6.94
C VAL A 89 11.01 4.60 7.36
N ALA A 90 10.49 5.57 6.63
CA ALA A 90 9.21 6.19 6.95
C ALA A 90 8.07 5.17 6.94
N ALA A 91 8.07 4.22 6.00
CA ALA A 91 7.03 3.20 5.91
C ALA A 91 6.96 2.33 7.16
N SER A 92 8.09 2.01 7.78
CA SER A 92 8.10 1.24 9.01
C SER A 92 7.46 1.99 10.17
N HIS A 93 7.52 3.32 10.17
CA HIS A 93 6.87 4.15 11.18
C HIS A 93 5.38 4.30 10.89
N VAL A 94 5.00 4.56 9.63
CA VAL A 94 3.59 4.77 9.29
C VAL A 94 2.76 3.50 9.48
N SER A 95 3.33 2.34 9.22
CA SER A 95 2.59 1.08 9.23
C SER A 95 2.14 0.61 10.61
N VAL A 96 2.67 1.18 11.69
CA VAL A 96 2.27 0.80 13.05
C VAL A 96 0.99 1.49 13.52
N HIS A 97 0.56 2.54 12.84
CA HIS A 97 -0.61 3.31 13.26
C HIS A 97 -1.91 2.65 12.82
N PRO A 98 -2.83 2.36 13.76
CA PRO A 98 -4.12 1.75 13.40
C PRO A 98 -4.93 2.58 12.42
N GLN A 99 -4.85 3.90 12.51
CA GLN A 99 -5.57 4.81 11.62
C GLN A 99 -5.14 4.63 10.17
N VAL A 100 -3.84 4.47 9.95
CA VAL A 100 -3.30 4.22 8.60
C VAL A 100 -3.71 2.83 8.12
N ARG A 101 -3.64 1.84 8.99
CA ARG A 101 -4.00 0.46 8.64
C ARG A 101 -5.46 0.35 8.25
N GLN A 102 -6.35 1.04 8.94
CA GLN A 102 -7.77 1.07 8.61
C GLN A 102 -8.01 1.65 7.21
N ALA A 103 -7.33 2.73 6.89
CA ALA A 103 -7.41 3.35 5.56
C ALA A 103 -6.92 2.39 4.48
N MET A 104 -5.82 1.69 4.74
CA MET A 104 -5.25 0.76 3.76
C MET A 104 -6.15 -0.45 3.54
N VAL A 105 -6.74 -0.99 4.60
CA VAL A 105 -7.67 -2.13 4.48
C VAL A 105 -8.89 -1.73 3.66
N LYS A 106 -9.46 -0.57 3.92
CA LYS A 106 -10.59 -0.08 3.14
C LYS A 106 -10.21 0.06 1.66
N ARG A 107 -9.05 0.65 1.38
CA ARG A 107 -8.59 0.85 0.01
C ARG A 107 -8.37 -0.48 -0.71
N GLN A 108 -7.80 -1.46 -0.01
CA GLN A 108 -7.63 -2.79 -0.57
C GLN A 108 -8.96 -3.41 -0.98
N ARG A 109 -9.98 -3.27 -0.13
CA ARG A 109 -11.31 -3.79 -0.43
C ARG A 109 -11.91 -3.11 -1.65
N GLU A 110 -11.75 -1.80 -1.77
CA GLU A 110 -12.22 -1.05 -2.92
C GLU A 110 -11.54 -1.51 -4.20
N LEU A 111 -10.22 -1.68 -4.16
CA LEU A 111 -9.45 -2.11 -5.33
C LEU A 111 -9.83 -3.53 -5.77
N ILE A 112 -10.08 -4.41 -4.83
CA ILE A 112 -10.50 -5.79 -5.13
C ILE A 112 -11.91 -5.79 -5.72
N ALA A 113 -12.80 -4.96 -5.20
CA ALA A 113 -14.18 -4.88 -5.69
C ALA A 113 -14.27 -4.35 -7.11
N THR A 114 -13.34 -3.48 -7.51
CA THR A 114 -13.33 -2.89 -8.86
C THR A 114 -12.46 -3.63 -9.86
N GLY A 115 -11.58 -4.44 -9.36
CA GLY A 115 -10.67 -5.22 -10.20
C GLY A 115 -11.22 -6.57 -10.52
#